data_658b45f4f561ead0a678abceecb2005c
#
_entry.id   658b45f4f561ead0a678abceecb2005c
#
_cell.length_a   1.000
_cell.length_b   1.000
_cell.length_c   1.000
_cell.angle_alpha   90.00
_cell.angle_beta   90.00
_cell.angle_gamma   90.00
#
_symmetry.space_group_name_H-M   'P 1'
#
loop_
_entity.id
_entity.type
_entity.pdbx_description
1 polymer ?
#
loop_
_entity_poly.entity_id
_entity_poly.type
_entity_poly.pdbx_seq_one_letter_code
_entity_poly.pdbx_strand_id
1 'polypeptide(L)'
;NLDAALRAEMRVEISKLHKQIKTNMIYVTHDQVEAMTLADRIVILNHGNIEQVGNPDEIYNDPANIFVAQFIGTPKMNILKINSDDVISEKKINFLGNKVTIDGVNFSKNNYYFGIRPEHFSVSTDCEYKFEPKIDLIENLGNEKIAYIKIDNHDISAKIPSQNTIGNTIGFNSKNIFVFDENGKRIKA
;
A
#
# COMPACT_ATOMS: atom_id res chain seq x y z
N ASN A 1 0.34 -26.38 13.12
CA ASN A 1 0.02 -25.51 11.97
C ASN A 1 -1.45 -25.69 11.63
N LEU A 2 -2.26 -24.67 11.93
CA LEU A 2 -3.66 -24.64 11.51
C LEU A 2 -3.72 -24.39 10.00
N ASP A 3 -4.60 -25.12 9.33
CA ASP A 3 -4.93 -24.89 7.92
C ASP A 3 -5.53 -23.48 7.71
N ALA A 4 -5.35 -22.89 6.54
CA ALA A 4 -5.86 -21.56 6.21
C ALA A 4 -7.41 -21.47 6.37
N ALA A 5 -8.14 -22.55 6.03
CA ALA A 5 -9.58 -22.63 6.23
C ALA A 5 -9.95 -22.57 7.72
N LEU A 6 -9.25 -23.34 8.56
CA LEU A 6 -9.50 -23.36 10.00
C LEU A 6 -9.15 -22.00 10.65
N ARG A 7 -8.12 -21.31 10.19
CA ARG A 7 -7.83 -19.94 10.65
C ARG A 7 -8.96 -18.96 10.31
N ALA A 8 -9.56 -19.08 9.11
CA ALA A 8 -10.70 -18.25 8.73
C ALA A 8 -11.92 -18.50 9.62
N GLU A 9 -12.24 -19.78 9.92
CA GLU A 9 -13.33 -20.14 10.82
C GLU A 9 -13.07 -19.63 12.25
N MET A 10 -11.85 -19.77 12.76
CA MET A 10 -11.50 -19.28 14.09
C MET A 10 -11.66 -17.76 14.21
N ARG A 11 -11.27 -16.97 13.18
CA ARG A 11 -11.50 -15.52 13.19
C ARG A 11 -12.97 -15.18 13.34
N VAL A 12 -13.84 -15.88 12.60
CA VAL A 12 -15.30 -15.68 12.70
C VAL A 12 -15.81 -15.98 14.11
N GLU A 13 -15.37 -17.10 14.71
CA GLU A 13 -15.81 -17.49 16.05
C GLU A 13 -15.29 -16.51 17.13
N ILE A 14 -14.03 -16.06 17.04
CA ILE A 14 -13.48 -15.03 17.95
C ILE A 14 -14.29 -13.73 17.83
N SER A 15 -14.61 -13.30 16.62
CA SER A 15 -15.41 -12.09 16.39
C SER A 15 -16.82 -12.19 16.99
N LYS A 16 -17.49 -13.37 16.84
CA LYS A 16 -18.78 -13.63 17.46
C LYS A 16 -18.70 -13.62 18.99
N LEU A 17 -17.70 -14.28 19.55
CA LEU A 17 -17.47 -14.34 20.99
C LEU A 17 -17.23 -12.95 21.58
N HIS A 18 -16.38 -12.14 20.96
CA HIS A 18 -16.15 -10.75 21.38
C HIS A 18 -17.45 -9.92 21.42
N LYS A 19 -18.28 -10.01 20.37
CA LYS A 19 -19.58 -9.34 20.32
C LYS A 19 -20.55 -9.79 21.40
N GLN A 20 -20.49 -11.06 21.81
CA GLN A 20 -21.36 -11.61 22.87
C GLN A 20 -20.91 -11.17 24.27
N ILE A 21 -19.60 -11.26 24.56
CA ILE A 21 -19.05 -10.99 25.88
C ILE A 21 -19.00 -9.49 26.19
N LYS A 22 -18.85 -8.63 25.16
CA LYS A 22 -18.75 -7.16 25.28
C LYS A 22 -17.68 -6.69 26.27
N THR A 23 -16.55 -7.38 26.31
CA THR A 23 -15.40 -7.04 27.15
C THR A 23 -14.24 -6.53 26.30
N ASN A 24 -13.32 -5.80 26.93
CA ASN A 24 -12.08 -5.41 26.26
C ASN A 24 -11.18 -6.65 26.11
N MET A 25 -10.73 -6.92 24.90
CA MET A 25 -9.83 -8.02 24.57
C MET A 25 -8.55 -7.47 23.94
N ILE A 26 -7.41 -8.01 24.34
CA ILE A 26 -6.13 -7.74 23.68
C ILE A 26 -5.75 -9.01 22.93
N TYR A 27 -5.57 -8.85 21.62
CA TYR A 27 -5.15 -9.95 20.74
C TYR A 27 -3.80 -9.61 20.12
N VAL A 28 -2.80 -10.47 20.31
CA VAL A 28 -1.47 -10.30 19.76
C VAL A 28 -1.29 -11.24 18.58
N THR A 29 -1.00 -10.70 17.43
CA THR A 29 -0.81 -11.47 16.20
C THR A 29 0.30 -10.85 15.32
N HIS A 30 0.87 -11.66 14.45
CA HIS A 30 1.69 -11.22 13.34
C HIS A 30 0.96 -11.36 11.98
N ASP A 31 -0.28 -11.85 12.00
CA ASP A 31 -1.13 -12.00 10.81
C ASP A 31 -1.93 -10.69 10.60
N GLN A 32 -1.61 -9.99 9.50
CA GLN A 32 -2.28 -8.74 9.16
C GLN A 32 -3.78 -8.91 8.88
N VAL A 33 -4.21 -10.09 8.37
CA VAL A 33 -5.63 -10.36 8.11
C VAL A 33 -6.40 -10.47 9.43
N GLU A 34 -5.80 -11.11 10.44
CA GLU A 34 -6.38 -11.14 11.78
C GLU A 34 -6.48 -9.74 12.38
N ALA A 35 -5.40 -8.95 12.33
CA ALA A 35 -5.41 -7.58 12.83
C ALA A 35 -6.49 -6.73 12.16
N MET A 36 -6.57 -6.76 10.82
CA MET A 36 -7.51 -5.97 10.04
C MET A 36 -8.98 -6.39 10.20
N THR A 37 -9.23 -7.67 10.52
CA THR A 37 -10.60 -8.19 10.56
C THR A 37 -11.20 -8.31 11.97
N LEU A 38 -10.36 -8.45 13.01
CA LEU A 38 -10.82 -8.66 14.38
C LEU A 38 -10.78 -7.39 15.23
N ALA A 39 -9.90 -6.45 14.94
CA ALA A 39 -9.62 -5.35 15.84
C ALA A 39 -10.52 -4.13 15.57
N ASP A 40 -11.02 -3.49 16.64
CA ASP A 40 -11.55 -2.13 16.59
C ASP A 40 -10.40 -1.10 16.57
N ARG A 41 -9.26 -1.44 17.19
CA ARG A 41 -8.03 -0.64 17.21
C ARG A 41 -6.81 -1.52 17.06
N ILE A 42 -5.92 -1.12 16.16
CA ILE A 42 -4.63 -1.79 15.91
C ILE A 42 -3.52 -0.94 16.53
N VAL A 43 -2.58 -1.60 17.18
CA VAL A 43 -1.31 -1.01 17.62
C VAL A 43 -0.20 -1.68 16.83
N ILE A 44 0.50 -0.94 15.98
CA ILE A 44 1.66 -1.44 15.24
C ILE A 44 2.92 -1.16 16.05
N LEU A 45 3.65 -2.22 16.32
CA LEU A 45 4.90 -2.19 17.08
C LEU A 45 6.09 -2.51 16.18
N ASN A 46 7.18 -1.76 16.38
CA ASN A 46 8.45 -1.99 15.71
C ASN A 46 9.59 -1.83 16.72
N HIS A 47 10.35 -2.90 16.96
CA HIS A 47 11.45 -2.91 17.96
C HIS A 47 11.06 -2.34 19.33
N GLY A 48 9.84 -2.64 19.79
CA GLY A 48 9.32 -2.16 21.08
C GLY A 48 8.73 -0.75 21.08
N ASN A 49 8.83 -0.02 19.97
CA ASN A 49 8.21 1.31 19.80
C ASN A 49 6.85 1.20 19.13
N ILE A 50 5.93 2.08 19.51
CA ILE A 50 4.64 2.22 18.83
C ILE A 50 4.84 3.09 17.59
N GLU A 51 4.60 2.51 16.41
CA GLU A 51 4.66 3.21 15.13
C GLU A 51 3.35 3.94 14.81
N GLN A 52 2.23 3.28 15.06
CA GLN A 52 0.91 3.86 14.85
C GLN A 52 -0.14 3.13 15.69
N VAL A 53 -1.17 3.89 16.12
CA VAL A 53 -2.40 3.38 16.72
C VAL A 53 -3.57 3.97 15.95
N GLY A 54 -4.50 3.12 15.50
CA GLY A 54 -5.68 3.55 14.75
C GLY A 54 -6.66 2.40 14.53
N ASN A 55 -7.81 2.70 13.94
CA ASN A 55 -8.68 1.65 13.42
C ASN A 55 -8.09 1.04 12.12
N PRO A 56 -8.58 -0.13 11.67
CA PRO A 56 -8.06 -0.78 10.46
C PRO A 56 -8.01 0.14 9.23
N ASP A 57 -9.07 0.92 8.99
CA ASP A 57 -9.15 1.81 7.84
C ASP A 57 -8.11 2.95 7.91
N GLU A 58 -7.89 3.52 9.10
CA GLU A 58 -6.86 4.54 9.32
C GLU A 58 -5.46 3.97 9.06
N ILE A 59 -5.16 2.79 9.60
CA ILE A 59 -3.85 2.14 9.42
C ILE A 59 -3.58 1.85 7.94
N TYR A 60 -4.61 1.42 7.20
CA TYR A 60 -4.47 1.08 5.79
C TYR A 60 -4.40 2.33 4.89
N ASN A 61 -5.30 3.29 5.08
CA ASN A 61 -5.47 4.43 4.19
C ASN A 61 -4.64 5.66 4.57
N ASP A 62 -4.18 5.75 5.82
CA ASP A 62 -3.38 6.87 6.32
C ASP A 62 -2.19 6.40 7.18
N PRO A 63 -1.29 5.60 6.62
CA PRO A 63 -0.12 5.11 7.34
C PRO A 63 0.80 6.27 7.75
N ALA A 64 1.26 6.28 9.01
CA ALA A 64 2.08 7.33 9.57
C ALA A 64 3.49 7.38 8.98
N ASN A 65 4.00 6.26 8.49
CA ASN A 65 5.33 6.15 7.91
C ASN A 65 5.44 4.95 6.95
N ILE A 66 6.58 4.82 6.28
CA ILE A 66 6.86 3.73 5.34
C ILE A 66 6.77 2.35 6.01
N PHE A 67 7.21 2.22 7.27
CA PHE A 67 7.14 0.94 7.96
C PHE A 67 5.70 0.45 8.06
N VAL A 68 4.79 1.29 8.55
CA VAL A 68 3.36 0.97 8.64
C VAL A 68 2.76 0.69 7.26
N ALA A 69 3.09 1.52 6.27
CA ALA A 69 2.60 1.38 4.90
C ALA A 69 2.96 0.02 4.27
N GLN A 70 4.18 -0.48 4.55
CA GLN A 70 4.67 -1.76 4.05
C GLN A 70 4.32 -2.94 4.95
N PHE A 71 3.99 -2.70 6.22
CA PHE A 71 3.60 -3.76 7.16
C PHE A 71 2.19 -4.27 6.86
N ILE A 72 1.29 -3.38 6.43
CA ILE A 72 -0.10 -3.72 6.12
C ILE A 72 -0.34 -3.72 4.61
N GLY A 73 -0.85 -4.85 4.11
CA GLY A 73 -1.20 -5.09 2.70
C GLY A 73 -0.38 -6.21 2.07
N THR A 74 -1.05 -7.03 1.25
CA THR A 74 -0.44 -8.12 0.48
C THR A 74 -0.89 -8.04 -0.98
N PRO A 75 0.03 -7.81 -1.92
CA PRO A 75 1.44 -7.45 -1.74
C PRO A 75 1.63 -6.14 -0.97
N LYS A 76 2.86 -5.92 -0.47
CA LYS A 76 3.22 -4.68 0.25
C LYS A 76 3.07 -3.45 -0.64
N MET A 77 2.86 -2.28 -0.02
CA MET A 77 2.91 -0.99 -0.73
C MET A 77 4.26 -0.85 -1.46
N ASN A 78 4.19 -0.48 -2.73
CA ASN A 78 5.37 -0.12 -3.51
C ASN A 78 5.92 1.20 -2.99
N ILE A 79 7.19 1.22 -2.60
CA ILE A 79 7.89 2.42 -2.13
C ILE A 79 9.00 2.75 -3.12
N LEU A 80 8.87 3.88 -3.78
CA LEU A 80 9.82 4.35 -4.80
C LEU A 80 10.51 5.61 -4.31
N LYS A 81 11.84 5.60 -4.38
CA LYS A 81 12.64 6.77 -4.00
C LYS A 81 12.58 7.82 -5.12
N ILE A 82 12.34 9.05 -4.73
CA ILE A 82 12.36 10.24 -5.56
C ILE A 82 13.56 11.07 -5.14
N ASN A 83 14.47 11.34 -6.05
CA ASN A 83 15.63 12.14 -5.75
C ASN A 83 15.33 13.64 -5.88
N SER A 84 16.13 14.48 -5.26
CA SER A 84 16.00 15.95 -5.37
C SER A 84 16.00 16.47 -6.82
N ASP A 85 16.67 15.76 -7.74
CA ASP A 85 16.75 16.12 -9.15
C ASP A 85 15.45 15.84 -9.91
N ASP A 86 14.61 14.93 -9.40
CA ASP A 86 13.29 14.65 -9.95
C ASP A 86 12.28 15.76 -9.63
N VAL A 87 12.59 16.63 -8.66
CA VAL A 87 11.72 17.77 -8.30
C VAL A 87 11.86 18.89 -9.35
N ILE A 88 10.84 19.05 -10.18
CA ILE A 88 10.79 20.08 -11.25
C ILE A 88 10.46 21.44 -10.66
N SER A 89 9.46 21.50 -9.78
CA SER A 89 9.00 22.72 -9.10
C SER A 89 8.28 22.33 -7.80
N GLU A 90 7.88 23.33 -7.01
CA GLU A 90 7.11 23.11 -5.76
C GLU A 90 5.87 22.21 -5.91
N LYS A 91 5.30 22.13 -7.12
CA LYS A 91 4.07 21.36 -7.38
C LYS A 91 4.27 20.20 -8.36
N LYS A 92 5.47 20.03 -8.93
CA LYS A 92 5.69 19.04 -10.00
C LYS A 92 6.94 18.22 -9.75
N ILE A 93 6.81 16.94 -9.97
CA ILE A 93 7.89 15.96 -9.79
C ILE A 93 7.92 14.98 -10.98
N ASN A 94 9.10 14.54 -11.39
CA ASN A 94 9.23 13.45 -12.34
C ASN A 94 8.98 12.12 -11.62
N PHE A 95 8.07 11.31 -12.13
CA PHE A 95 7.78 10.00 -11.56
C PHE A 95 7.31 9.03 -12.64
N LEU A 96 8.00 7.91 -12.81
CA LEU A 96 7.70 6.89 -13.82
C LEU A 96 7.49 7.48 -15.23
N GLY A 97 8.39 8.39 -15.64
CA GLY A 97 8.33 9.06 -16.92
C GLY A 97 7.25 10.15 -17.08
N ASN A 98 6.52 10.46 -16.01
CA ASN A 98 5.44 11.45 -16.00
C ASN A 98 5.80 12.66 -15.15
N LYS A 99 5.22 13.82 -15.51
CA LYS A 99 5.26 15.04 -14.68
C LYS A 99 4.05 15.04 -13.76
N VAL A 100 4.23 14.52 -12.55
CA VAL A 100 3.15 14.30 -11.58
C VAL A 100 2.95 15.54 -10.73
N THR A 101 1.68 15.88 -10.46
CA THR A 101 1.26 16.88 -9.47
C THR A 101 0.45 16.15 -8.39
N ILE A 102 0.71 16.47 -7.12
CA ILE A 102 -0.05 15.94 -5.99
C ILE A 102 -0.67 17.13 -5.26
N ASP A 103 -1.99 17.16 -5.22
CA ASP A 103 -2.73 18.22 -4.55
C ASP A 103 -2.37 18.30 -3.06
N GLY A 104 -2.26 19.51 -2.56
CA GLY A 104 -1.93 19.77 -1.15
C GLY A 104 -0.47 19.56 -0.76
N VAL A 105 0.38 19.00 -1.64
CA VAL A 105 1.81 18.80 -1.36
C VAL A 105 2.66 19.82 -2.10
N ASN A 106 3.55 20.49 -1.35
CA ASN A 106 4.60 21.35 -1.91
C ASN A 106 5.95 20.65 -1.75
N PHE A 107 6.64 20.49 -2.89
CA PHE A 107 7.96 19.85 -2.92
C PHE A 107 9.07 20.90 -2.82
N SER A 108 10.13 20.55 -2.13
CA SER A 108 11.41 21.28 -2.13
C SER A 108 12.50 20.39 -2.74
N LYS A 109 13.72 20.92 -2.93
CA LYS A 109 14.85 20.16 -3.47
C LYS A 109 15.42 19.14 -2.45
N ASN A 110 14.54 18.28 -1.93
CA ASN A 110 14.85 17.19 -1.02
C ASN A 110 14.54 15.82 -1.66
N ASN A 111 14.95 14.77 -1.01
CA ASN A 111 14.54 13.42 -1.37
C ASN A 111 13.17 13.10 -0.75
N TYR A 112 12.38 12.31 -1.46
CA TYR A 112 11.08 11.83 -1.01
C TYR A 112 10.95 10.34 -1.29
N TYR A 113 9.89 9.74 -0.75
CA TYR A 113 9.44 8.44 -1.18
C TYR A 113 7.97 8.53 -1.58
N PHE A 114 7.64 7.92 -2.73
CA PHE A 114 6.27 7.75 -3.15
C PHE A 114 5.83 6.33 -2.88
N GLY A 115 4.69 6.21 -2.19
CA GLY A 115 4.01 4.95 -1.94
C GLY A 115 2.82 4.79 -2.87
N ILE A 116 2.69 3.63 -3.53
CA ILE A 116 1.48 3.28 -4.28
C ILE A 116 1.13 1.83 -3.92
N ARG A 117 -0.11 1.60 -3.50
CA ARG A 117 -0.57 0.24 -3.25
C ARG A 117 -0.74 -0.54 -4.54
N PRO A 118 -0.46 -1.85 -4.55
CA PRO A 118 -0.56 -2.68 -5.75
C PRO A 118 -1.91 -2.60 -6.48
N GLU A 119 -3.02 -2.48 -5.75
CA GLU A 119 -4.38 -2.36 -6.29
C GLU A 119 -4.71 -0.98 -6.86
N HIS A 120 -3.86 0.02 -6.64
CA HIS A 120 -4.01 1.36 -7.21
C HIS A 120 -3.40 1.50 -8.62
N PHE A 121 -2.68 0.48 -9.08
CA PHE A 121 -2.31 0.38 -10.48
C PHE A 121 -3.46 -0.19 -11.30
N SER A 122 -3.63 0.29 -12.51
CA SER A 122 -4.72 -0.10 -13.39
C SER A 122 -4.25 -0.25 -14.83
N VAL A 123 -4.90 -1.13 -15.56
CA VAL A 123 -4.76 -1.27 -17.02
C VAL A 123 -5.80 -0.44 -17.79
N SER A 124 -6.63 0.35 -17.07
CA SER A 124 -7.60 1.26 -17.69
C SER A 124 -6.92 2.41 -18.43
N THR A 125 -7.58 2.84 -19.50
CA THR A 125 -7.17 4.04 -20.26
C THR A 125 -7.46 5.35 -19.53
N ASP A 126 -8.25 5.34 -18.45
CA ASP A 126 -8.76 6.52 -17.76
C ASP A 126 -7.85 7.00 -16.63
N CYS A 127 -6.64 6.41 -16.48
CA CYS A 127 -5.66 6.86 -15.51
C CYS A 127 -5.04 8.19 -15.92
N GLU A 128 -4.76 9.07 -14.93
CA GLU A 128 -4.11 10.36 -15.13
C GLU A 128 -2.70 10.21 -15.69
N TYR A 129 -1.96 9.22 -15.19
CA TYR A 129 -0.57 8.95 -15.55
C TYR A 129 -0.42 7.50 -16.01
N LYS A 130 0.47 7.28 -16.97
CA LYS A 130 0.69 5.97 -17.57
C LYS A 130 2.17 5.75 -17.80
N PHE A 131 2.57 4.49 -17.77
CA PHE A 131 3.92 4.06 -18.12
C PHE A 131 3.87 2.71 -18.83
N GLU A 132 4.95 2.38 -19.53
CA GLU A 132 5.11 1.08 -20.20
C GLU A 132 5.89 0.14 -19.27
N PRO A 133 5.23 -0.90 -18.72
CA PRO A 133 5.87 -1.81 -17.80
C PRO A 133 6.78 -2.80 -18.54
N LYS A 134 7.94 -3.10 -17.96
CA LYS A 134 8.65 -4.35 -18.27
C LYS A 134 8.19 -5.40 -17.25
N ILE A 135 7.29 -6.28 -17.68
CA ILE A 135 6.73 -7.32 -16.82
C ILE A 135 7.72 -8.47 -16.74
N ASP A 136 8.15 -8.80 -15.51
CA ASP A 136 9.03 -9.93 -15.24
C ASP A 136 8.24 -11.23 -15.02
N LEU A 137 7.14 -11.14 -14.26
CA LEU A 137 6.32 -12.28 -13.87
C LEU A 137 4.87 -11.87 -13.67
N ILE A 138 3.95 -12.77 -13.98
CA ILE A 138 2.54 -12.65 -13.62
C ILE A 138 2.13 -13.89 -12.84
N GLU A 139 1.68 -13.69 -11.60
CA GLU A 139 1.01 -14.72 -10.80
C GLU A 139 -0.50 -14.60 -10.98
N ASN A 140 -1.15 -15.71 -11.31
CA ASN A 140 -2.61 -15.77 -11.43
C ASN A 140 -3.20 -16.47 -10.19
N LEU A 141 -3.90 -15.70 -9.37
CA LEU A 141 -4.53 -16.18 -8.14
C LEU A 141 -6.02 -16.56 -8.32
N GLY A 142 -6.51 -16.60 -9.57
CA GLY A 142 -7.88 -16.90 -9.90
C GLY A 142 -8.76 -15.66 -9.99
N ASN A 143 -9.01 -14.98 -8.89
CA ASN A 143 -9.81 -13.75 -8.85
C ASN A 143 -9.01 -12.49 -9.25
N GLU A 144 -7.70 -12.54 -9.14
CA GLU A 144 -6.79 -11.44 -9.44
C GLU A 144 -5.45 -11.95 -9.97
N LYS A 145 -4.70 -11.06 -10.61
CA LYS A 145 -3.33 -11.29 -11.07
C LYS A 145 -2.40 -10.32 -10.36
N ILE A 146 -1.23 -10.80 -9.97
CA ILE A 146 -0.15 -9.93 -9.48
C ILE A 146 0.90 -9.86 -10.58
N ALA A 147 1.10 -8.68 -11.13
CA ALA A 147 2.18 -8.41 -12.07
C ALA A 147 3.40 -7.85 -11.33
N TYR A 148 4.52 -8.52 -11.46
CA TYR A 148 5.82 -8.04 -10.98
C TYR A 148 6.51 -7.32 -12.13
N ILE A 149 6.89 -6.09 -11.89
CA ILE A 149 7.29 -5.12 -12.91
C ILE A 149 8.62 -4.50 -12.53
N LYS A 150 9.53 -4.44 -13.48
CA LYS A 150 10.77 -3.66 -13.36
C LYS A 150 10.65 -2.33 -14.10
N ILE A 151 10.98 -1.25 -13.38
CA ILE A 151 11.11 0.09 -13.95
C ILE A 151 12.39 0.69 -13.39
N ASP A 152 13.34 1.00 -14.28
CA ASP A 152 14.66 1.48 -13.90
C ASP A 152 15.30 0.53 -12.85
N ASN A 153 15.52 1.02 -11.63
CA ASN A 153 16.07 0.24 -10.52
C ASN A 153 14.99 -0.15 -9.48
N HIS A 154 13.70 -0.06 -9.83
CA HIS A 154 12.61 -0.36 -8.91
C HIS A 154 11.86 -1.62 -9.33
N ASP A 155 11.62 -2.48 -8.34
CA ASP A 155 10.70 -3.61 -8.46
C ASP A 155 9.36 -3.19 -7.86
N ILE A 156 8.31 -3.22 -8.66
CA ILE A 156 6.95 -2.89 -8.24
C ILE A 156 6.01 -4.06 -8.50
N SER A 157 4.97 -4.15 -7.71
CA SER A 157 3.88 -5.09 -7.91
C SER A 157 2.58 -4.36 -8.20
N ALA A 158 1.82 -4.84 -9.18
CA ALA A 158 0.50 -4.34 -9.52
C ALA A 158 -0.53 -5.46 -9.36
N LYS A 159 -1.64 -5.17 -8.68
CA LYS A 159 -2.74 -6.09 -8.46
C LYS A 159 -3.87 -5.77 -9.43
N ILE A 160 -4.09 -6.64 -10.39
CA ILE A 160 -5.00 -6.44 -11.50
C ILE A 160 -6.13 -7.48 -11.45
N PRO A 161 -7.41 -7.10 -11.56
CA PRO A 161 -8.52 -8.05 -11.64
C PRO A 161 -8.31 -9.10 -12.75
N SER A 162 -8.65 -10.36 -12.49
CA SER A 162 -8.31 -11.49 -13.40
C SER A 162 -8.96 -11.36 -14.78
N GLN A 163 -10.12 -10.71 -14.89
CA GLN A 163 -10.80 -10.44 -16.16
C GLN A 163 -10.06 -9.44 -17.04
N ASN A 164 -9.16 -8.64 -16.47
CA ASN A 164 -8.42 -7.64 -17.24
C ASN A 164 -7.18 -8.27 -17.89
N THR A 165 -6.92 -7.88 -19.14
CA THR A 165 -5.68 -8.24 -19.82
C THR A 165 -4.62 -7.20 -19.50
N ILE A 166 -3.46 -7.67 -19.06
CA ILE A 166 -2.31 -6.79 -18.84
C ILE A 166 -1.67 -6.53 -20.21
N GLY A 167 -1.81 -5.31 -20.68
CA GLY A 167 -1.23 -4.84 -21.95
C GLY A 167 0.12 -4.19 -21.76
N ASN A 168 0.51 -3.37 -22.74
CA ASN A 168 1.79 -2.65 -22.72
C ASN A 168 1.77 -1.37 -21.86
N THR A 169 0.66 -1.07 -21.21
CA THR A 169 0.50 0.16 -20.44
C THR A 169 -0.17 -0.13 -19.12
N ILE A 170 0.39 0.43 -18.05
CA ILE A 170 -0.20 0.47 -16.71
C ILE A 170 -0.29 1.93 -16.28
N GLY A 171 -1.37 2.28 -15.61
CA GLY A 171 -1.62 3.64 -15.14
C GLY A 171 -1.82 3.71 -13.64
N PHE A 172 -1.76 4.95 -13.13
CA PHE A 172 -2.06 5.31 -11.75
C PHE A 172 -2.63 6.74 -11.70
N ASN A 173 -3.20 7.10 -10.56
CA ASN A 173 -3.76 8.43 -10.33
C ASN A 173 -3.03 9.11 -9.16
N SER A 174 -2.88 10.44 -9.23
CA SER A 174 -2.20 11.25 -8.20
C SER A 174 -2.80 11.08 -6.81
N LYS A 175 -4.12 11.00 -6.71
CA LYS A 175 -4.86 10.79 -5.45
C LYS A 175 -4.49 9.51 -4.71
N ASN A 176 -3.89 8.53 -5.40
CA ASN A 176 -3.51 7.24 -4.86
C ASN A 176 -2.03 7.19 -4.43
N ILE A 177 -1.31 8.31 -4.57
CA ILE A 177 0.09 8.41 -4.18
C ILE A 177 0.19 8.86 -2.73
N PHE A 178 0.88 8.06 -1.93
CA PHE A 178 1.29 8.42 -0.58
C PHE A 178 2.67 9.08 -0.64
N VAL A 179 2.81 10.26 -0.07
CA VAL A 179 4.10 10.97 -0.04
C VAL A 179 4.73 10.82 1.34
N PHE A 180 6.01 10.45 1.37
CA PHE A 180 6.80 10.39 2.58
C PHE A 180 8.06 11.24 2.42
N ASP A 181 8.50 11.85 3.52
CA ASP A 181 9.75 12.60 3.56
C ASP A 181 10.98 11.69 3.50
N GLU A 182 12.16 12.29 3.53
CA GLU A 182 13.44 11.56 3.50
C GLU A 182 13.64 10.61 4.69
N ASN A 183 12.95 10.84 5.81
CA ASN A 183 12.96 9.99 7.00
C ASN A 183 11.88 8.90 6.96
N GLY A 184 11.10 8.83 5.88
CA GLY A 184 10.00 7.90 5.72
C GLY A 184 8.72 8.26 6.47
N LYS A 185 8.59 9.50 6.96
CA LYS A 185 7.39 9.98 7.64
C LYS A 185 6.38 10.51 6.63
N ARG A 186 5.09 10.22 6.86
CA ARG A 186 4.00 10.64 5.98
C ARG A 186 3.89 12.16 5.89
N ILE A 187 3.87 12.69 4.65
CA ILE A 187 3.47 14.07 4.36
C ILE A 187 2.00 14.03 3.97
N LYS A 188 1.18 14.73 4.73
CA LYS A 188 -0.27 14.86 4.46
C LYS A 188 -0.52 16.11 3.63
N ALA A 189 -1.45 15.99 2.69
CA ALA A 189 -1.97 17.10 1.90
C ALA A 189 -2.92 17.97 2.71
#